data_85e3ed2714aa3726df4c9f588826c4cc
#
_entry.id   85e3ed2714aa3726df4c9f588826c4cc
#
_cell.length_a   1.000
_cell.length_b   1.000
_cell.length_c   1.000
_cell.angle_alpha   90.00
_cell.angle_beta   90.00
_cell.angle_gamma   90.00
#
_symmetry.space_group_name_H-M   'P 1'
#
loop_
_entity.id
_entity.type
_entity.pdbx_description
1 polymer ?
#
loop_
_entity_poly.entity_id
_entity_poly.type
_entity_poly.pdbx_seq_one_letter_code
_entity_poly.pdbx_strand_id
1 'polypeptide(L)'
;HYIEIGHLQPAPLEPELKEKIIKEIFCALDALKIRNGASHSEFRVDEKGKVHIIEIGSRMGGDCIGSHLVPLSTGQDFVKMVVQTAAGEKPEKLKIRYSAEWWFPKRSRHSCFCN
;
A
#
# COMPACT_ATOMS: atom_id res chain seq x y z
N HIS A 1 11.13 1.83 19.45
CA HIS A 1 10.57 0.70 18.71
C HIS A 1 9.52 1.24 17.75
N TYR A 2 9.72 1.01 16.47
CA TYR A 2 8.75 1.39 15.44
C TYR A 2 7.82 0.19 15.23
N ILE A 3 6.64 0.24 15.83
CA ILE A 3 5.62 -0.79 15.71
C ILE A 3 4.43 -0.15 14.98
N GLU A 4 3.99 -0.76 13.90
CA GLU A 4 2.75 -0.38 13.24
C GLU A 4 1.57 -0.68 14.15
N ILE A 5 0.69 0.29 14.30
CA ILE A 5 -0.52 0.19 15.14
C ILE A 5 -1.81 0.15 14.34
N GLY A 6 -1.72 0.44 13.06
CA GLY A 6 -2.85 0.42 12.14
C GLY A 6 -2.52 1.04 10.79
N HIS A 7 -3.48 0.97 9.89
CA HIS A 7 -3.40 1.54 8.55
C HIS A 7 -4.64 2.39 8.27
N LEU A 8 -4.42 3.49 7.55
CA LEU A 8 -5.48 4.37 7.05
C LEU A 8 -5.33 4.54 5.54
N GLN A 9 -6.39 4.29 4.78
CA GLN A 9 -6.40 4.45 3.34
C GLN A 9 -7.68 5.19 2.87
N PRO A 10 -7.56 6.26 2.05
CA PRO A 10 -6.30 6.88 1.63
C PRO A 10 -5.63 7.64 2.77
N ALA A 11 -4.31 7.77 2.73
CA ALA A 11 -3.61 8.67 3.64
C ALA A 11 -4.06 10.13 3.39
N PRO A 12 -4.32 10.93 4.43
CA PRO A 12 -4.74 12.33 4.30
C PRO A 12 -3.51 13.21 3.98
N LEU A 13 -3.08 13.16 2.73
CA LEU A 13 -1.91 13.90 2.24
C LEU A 13 -2.35 15.09 1.39
N GLU A 14 -1.61 16.20 1.52
CA GLU A 14 -1.74 17.33 0.61
C GLU A 14 -1.43 16.91 -0.84
N PRO A 15 -2.15 17.44 -1.85
CA PRO A 15 -2.01 17.01 -3.24
C PRO A 15 -0.57 17.08 -3.77
N GLU A 16 0.16 18.16 -3.49
CA GLU A 16 1.56 18.34 -3.91
C GLU A 16 2.49 17.28 -3.33
N LEU A 17 2.32 16.97 -2.04
CA LEU A 17 3.11 15.94 -1.38
C LEU A 17 2.79 14.55 -1.95
N LYS A 18 1.52 14.28 -2.22
CA LYS A 18 1.07 13.03 -2.84
C LYS A 18 1.70 12.84 -4.23
N GLU A 19 1.70 13.87 -5.08
CA GLU A 19 2.32 13.80 -6.41
C GLU A 19 3.82 13.56 -6.32
N LYS A 20 4.50 14.23 -5.39
CA LYS A 20 5.93 14.03 -5.13
C LYS A 20 6.23 12.59 -4.72
N ILE A 21 5.47 12.04 -3.77
CA ILE A 21 5.61 10.64 -3.33
C ILE A 21 5.43 9.70 -4.51
N ILE A 22 4.36 9.86 -5.28
CA ILE A 22 4.07 9.04 -6.46
C ILE A 22 5.25 9.06 -7.43
N LYS A 23 5.79 10.24 -7.74
CA LYS A 23 6.94 10.39 -8.64
C LYS A 23 8.17 9.64 -8.14
N GLU A 24 8.53 9.81 -6.87
CA GLU A 24 9.70 9.15 -6.27
C GLU A 24 9.55 7.62 -6.28
N ILE A 25 8.36 7.10 -5.93
CA ILE A 25 8.09 5.68 -5.95
C ILE A 25 8.17 5.12 -7.39
N PHE A 26 7.58 5.79 -8.37
CA PHE A 26 7.67 5.34 -9.76
C PHE A 26 9.10 5.37 -10.31
N CYS A 27 9.90 6.39 -9.96
CA CYS A 27 11.33 6.42 -10.31
C CYS A 27 12.08 5.22 -9.72
N ALA A 28 11.79 4.86 -8.48
CA ALA A 28 12.41 3.72 -7.82
C ALA A 28 11.96 2.38 -8.43
N LEU A 29 10.67 2.22 -8.75
CA LEU A 29 10.14 1.03 -9.44
C LEU A 29 10.79 0.86 -10.81
N ASP A 30 10.97 1.95 -11.57
CA ASP A 30 11.65 1.93 -12.87
C ASP A 30 13.12 1.54 -12.74
N ALA A 31 13.82 2.06 -11.75
CA ALA A 31 15.22 1.71 -11.46
C ALA A 31 15.38 0.22 -11.12
N LEU A 32 14.41 -0.36 -10.43
CA LEU A 32 14.32 -1.78 -10.11
C LEU A 32 13.76 -2.63 -11.26
N LYS A 33 13.36 -2.02 -12.39
CA LYS A 33 12.71 -2.67 -13.54
C LYS A 33 11.41 -3.38 -13.19
N ILE A 34 10.71 -2.96 -12.15
CA ILE A 34 9.39 -3.45 -11.77
C ILE A 34 8.35 -2.70 -12.60
N ARG A 35 7.81 -3.36 -13.64
CA ARG A 35 6.94 -2.71 -14.63
C ARG A 35 5.51 -3.19 -14.61
N ASN A 36 5.27 -4.41 -14.16
CA ASN A 36 3.96 -5.04 -14.13
C ASN A 36 3.72 -5.71 -12.79
N GLY A 37 2.49 -5.70 -12.33
CA GLY A 37 2.08 -6.32 -11.09
C GLY A 37 1.82 -5.32 -9.96
N ALA A 38 1.53 -5.86 -8.79
CA ALA A 38 1.40 -5.07 -7.58
C ALA A 38 2.78 -4.73 -6.99
N SER A 39 2.90 -3.59 -6.36
CA SER A 39 4.03 -3.25 -5.52
C SER A 39 3.55 -2.74 -4.16
N HIS A 40 4.35 -3.03 -3.14
CA HIS A 40 4.22 -2.45 -1.81
C HIS A 40 5.48 -1.65 -1.52
N SER A 41 5.34 -0.35 -1.33
CA SER A 41 6.46 0.55 -1.14
C SER A 41 6.34 1.25 0.22
N GLU A 42 7.35 1.08 1.05
CA GLU A 42 7.44 1.74 2.34
C GLU A 42 8.35 2.97 2.23
N PHE A 43 7.90 4.06 2.79
CA PHE A 43 8.65 5.32 2.77
C PHE A 43 8.34 6.19 3.98
N ARG A 44 9.19 7.16 4.22
CA ARG A 44 8.97 8.24 5.17
C ARG A 44 9.17 9.57 4.51
N VAL A 45 8.46 10.57 5.00
CA VAL A 45 8.63 11.96 4.58
C VAL A 45 9.20 12.73 5.77
N ASP A 46 10.30 13.44 5.57
CA ASP A 46 10.90 14.27 6.60
C ASP A 46 10.21 15.65 6.70
N GLU A 47 10.60 16.44 7.69
CA GLU A 47 10.05 17.78 7.95
C GLU A 47 10.25 18.77 6.77
N LYS A 48 11.18 18.47 5.88
CA LYS A 48 11.44 19.27 4.66
C LYS A 48 10.66 18.75 3.46
N GLY A 49 9.79 17.76 3.64
CA GLY A 49 9.01 17.14 2.60
C GLY A 49 9.83 16.25 1.65
N LYS A 50 11.03 15.77 2.07
CA LYS A 50 11.82 14.82 1.29
C LYS A 50 11.31 13.41 1.55
N VAL A 51 11.11 12.65 0.48
CA VAL A 51 10.70 11.25 0.52
C VAL A 51 11.92 10.35 0.67
N HIS A 52 11.90 9.47 1.65
CA HIS A 52 12.93 8.48 1.91
C HIS A 52 12.31 7.09 1.78
N ILE A 53 12.69 6.37 0.73
CA ILE A 53 12.23 5.01 0.49
C ILE A 53 12.94 4.08 1.47
N ILE A 54 12.19 3.20 2.12
CA ILE A 54 12.66 2.23 3.10
C ILE A 54 12.72 0.85 2.46
N GLU A 55 11.61 0.42 1.84
CA GLU A 55 11.50 -0.88 1.20
C GLU A 55 10.59 -0.80 -0.04
N ILE A 56 10.89 -1.60 -1.05
CA ILE A 56 10.02 -1.85 -2.18
C ILE A 56 9.93 -3.35 -2.42
N GLY A 57 8.73 -3.88 -2.26
CA GLY A 57 8.40 -5.27 -2.59
C GLY A 57 7.54 -5.35 -3.86
N SER A 58 7.93 -6.19 -4.83
CA SER A 58 7.12 -6.43 -6.02
C SER A 58 5.99 -7.45 -5.76
N ARG A 59 5.15 -7.12 -4.80
CA ARG A 59 4.01 -7.91 -4.29
C ARG A 59 2.95 -7.00 -3.68
N MET A 60 1.80 -7.56 -3.36
CA MET A 60 0.81 -6.85 -2.52
C MET A 60 1.37 -6.56 -1.12
N GLY A 61 0.87 -5.52 -0.48
CA GLY A 61 1.06 -5.27 0.95
C GLY A 61 0.54 -6.43 1.79
N GLY A 62 1.23 -6.70 2.90
CA GLY A 62 0.80 -7.60 3.95
C GLY A 62 -0.33 -7.01 4.80
N ASP A 63 -0.49 -7.51 6.02
CA ASP A 63 -1.35 -6.95 7.09
C ASP A 63 -2.77 -6.61 6.62
N CYS A 64 -3.33 -7.45 5.75
CA CYS A 64 -4.65 -7.26 5.14
C CYS A 64 -4.78 -5.99 4.27
N ILE A 65 -3.69 -5.27 3.95
CA ILE A 65 -3.75 -4.07 3.10
C ILE A 65 -4.30 -4.43 1.73
N GLY A 66 -3.64 -5.35 1.01
CA GLY A 66 -4.05 -5.72 -0.35
C GLY A 66 -5.35 -6.50 -0.41
N SER A 67 -5.61 -7.38 0.57
CA SER A 67 -6.77 -8.27 0.56
C SER A 67 -8.05 -7.65 1.13
N HIS A 68 -7.95 -6.66 2.02
CA HIS A 68 -9.12 -6.06 2.70
C HIS A 68 -9.15 -4.53 2.59
N LEU A 69 -8.08 -3.83 2.97
CA LEU A 69 -8.09 -2.37 3.04
C LEU A 69 -8.29 -1.73 1.64
N VAL A 70 -7.60 -2.23 0.62
CA VAL A 70 -7.78 -1.76 -0.76
C VAL A 70 -9.20 -2.05 -1.26
N PRO A 71 -9.76 -3.25 -1.15
CA PRO A 71 -11.16 -3.51 -1.51
C PRO A 71 -12.15 -2.63 -0.76
N LEU A 72 -11.99 -2.42 0.54
CA LEU A 72 -12.85 -1.55 1.34
C LEU A 72 -12.83 -0.10 0.86
N SER A 73 -11.67 0.43 0.50
CA SER A 73 -11.52 1.83 0.06
C SER A 73 -11.87 2.06 -1.41
N THR A 74 -11.79 1.04 -2.25
CA THR A 74 -12.01 1.17 -3.70
C THR A 74 -13.27 0.48 -4.20
N GLY A 75 -13.77 -0.51 -3.47
CA GLY A 75 -14.82 -1.41 -3.93
C GLY A 75 -14.37 -2.40 -5.01
N GLN A 76 -13.06 -2.59 -5.20
CA GLN A 76 -12.49 -3.47 -6.21
C GLN A 76 -11.68 -4.60 -5.57
N ASP A 77 -11.80 -5.80 -6.13
CA ASP A 77 -11.03 -6.97 -5.69
C ASP A 77 -9.59 -6.86 -6.19
N PHE A 78 -8.71 -6.35 -5.32
CA PHE A 78 -7.31 -6.14 -5.65
C PHE A 78 -6.55 -7.45 -5.84
N VAL A 79 -6.91 -8.53 -5.12
CA VAL A 79 -6.32 -9.85 -5.29
C VAL A 79 -6.59 -10.38 -6.70
N LYS A 80 -7.84 -10.26 -7.17
CA LYS A 80 -8.22 -10.61 -8.54
C LYS A 80 -7.41 -9.79 -9.56
N MET A 81 -7.23 -8.49 -9.34
CA MET A 81 -6.45 -7.64 -10.24
C MET A 81 -4.98 -8.09 -10.34
N VAL A 82 -4.39 -8.52 -9.22
CA VAL A 82 -3.02 -9.06 -9.21
C VAL A 82 -2.93 -10.35 -10.01
N VAL A 83 -3.89 -11.26 -9.85
CA VAL A 83 -3.97 -12.51 -10.62
C VAL A 83 -4.17 -12.23 -12.12
N GLN A 84 -5.06 -11.31 -12.48
CA GLN A 84 -5.27 -10.88 -13.86
C GLN A 84 -3.97 -10.35 -14.47
N THR A 85 -3.24 -9.48 -13.76
CA THR A 85 -1.97 -8.95 -14.26
C THR A 85 -0.94 -10.06 -14.47
N ALA A 86 -0.87 -11.03 -13.54
CA ALA A 86 0.01 -12.20 -13.67
C ALA A 86 -0.35 -13.09 -14.86
N ALA A 87 -1.64 -13.15 -15.22
CA ALA A 87 -2.14 -13.84 -16.41
C ALA A 87 -1.96 -13.06 -17.72
N GLY A 88 -1.37 -11.86 -17.68
CA GLY A 88 -1.19 -10.99 -18.85
C GLY A 88 -2.42 -10.15 -19.20
N GLU A 89 -3.45 -10.16 -18.36
CA GLU A 89 -4.63 -9.33 -18.53
C GLU A 89 -4.38 -7.91 -17.98
N LYS A 90 -5.10 -6.92 -18.54
CA LYS A 90 -5.04 -5.54 -18.04
C LYS A 90 -6.23 -5.28 -17.12
N PRO A 91 -6.02 -5.19 -15.79
CA PRO A 91 -7.09 -4.89 -14.85
C PRO A 91 -7.59 -3.44 -15.00
N GLU A 92 -8.79 -3.17 -14.48
CA GLU A 92 -9.31 -1.81 -14.38
C GLU A 92 -8.46 -0.96 -13.43
N LYS A 93 -8.44 0.35 -13.66
CA LYS A 93 -7.76 1.29 -12.74
C LYS A 93 -8.51 1.35 -11.41
N LEU A 94 -7.78 1.26 -10.31
CA LEU A 94 -8.32 1.50 -8.97
C LEU A 94 -8.83 2.95 -8.85
N LYS A 95 -10.00 3.08 -8.25
CA LYS A 95 -10.60 4.38 -7.92
C LYS A 95 -10.95 4.38 -6.44
N ILE A 96 -10.34 5.27 -5.68
CA ILE A 96 -10.69 5.44 -4.26
C ILE A 96 -12.11 5.97 -4.17
N ARG A 97 -12.94 5.30 -3.38
CA ARG A 97 -14.37 5.64 -3.16
C ARG A 97 -14.67 5.99 -1.72
N TYR A 98 -13.96 5.34 -0.79
CA TYR A 98 -14.20 5.43 0.64
C TYR A 98 -12.87 5.51 1.38
N SER A 99 -12.90 5.97 2.63
CA SER A 99 -11.80 5.78 3.58
C SER A 99 -11.97 4.43 4.28
N ALA A 100 -10.88 3.74 4.50
CA ALA A 100 -10.85 2.49 5.23
C ALA A 100 -9.71 2.51 6.25
N GLU A 101 -9.98 2.00 7.43
CA GLU A 101 -9.02 1.94 8.53
C GLU A 101 -8.91 0.51 9.04
N TRP A 102 -7.72 0.13 9.45
CA TRP A 102 -7.44 -1.12 10.11
C TRP A 102 -6.52 -0.87 11.29
N TRP A 103 -6.94 -1.27 12.47
CA TRP A 103 -6.18 -1.10 13.70
C TRP A 103 -5.76 -2.44 14.26
N PHE A 104 -4.48 -2.61 14.55
CA PHE A 104 -3.99 -3.79 15.24
C PHE A 104 -4.44 -3.71 16.72
N PRO A 105 -5.08 -4.76 17.23
CA PRO A 105 -5.42 -4.80 18.65
C PRO A 105 -4.14 -4.70 19.47
N LYS A 106 -4.14 -3.85 20.53
CA LYS A 106 -3.03 -3.78 21.48
C LYS A 106 -2.71 -5.21 21.93
N ARG A 107 -1.52 -5.72 21.65
CA ARG A 107 -1.08 -7.02 22.13
C ARG A 107 -1.23 -7.06 23.65
N SER A 108 -2.26 -7.71 24.16
CA SER A 108 -2.19 -8.33 25.49
C SER A 108 -1.09 -9.40 25.37
N ARG A 109 -0.23 -9.52 26.37
CA ARG A 109 0.96 -10.41 26.30
C ARG A 109 0.68 -11.89 26.08
N HIS A 110 -0.54 -12.25 25.75
CA HIS A 110 -1.02 -13.64 25.60
C HIS A 110 -2.15 -13.68 24.56
N SER A 111 -1.82 -13.71 23.29
CA SER A 111 -2.61 -14.44 22.29
C SER A 111 -2.06 -14.18 20.87
N CYS A 112 -1.30 -15.14 20.35
CA CYS A 112 -1.30 -15.36 18.90
C CYS A 112 -2.63 -16.05 18.57
N PHE A 113 -3.50 -15.34 17.88
CA PHE A 113 -4.58 -15.99 17.14
C PHE A 113 -4.35 -15.69 15.66
N CYS A 114 -3.77 -16.67 14.97
CA CYS A 114 -4.00 -16.88 13.55
C CYS A 114 -5.23 -17.78 13.46
N ASN A 115 -6.33 -17.28 12.96
CA ASN A 115 -7.42 -18.07 12.37
C ASN A 115 -7.44 -17.80 10.89
#